data_94fb2d407863c80b1ea9761207a0a752
#
_entry.id   94fb2d407863c80b1ea9761207a0a752
#
_cell.length_a   1.000
_cell.length_b   1.000
_cell.length_c   1.000
_cell.angle_alpha   90.00
_cell.angle_beta   90.00
_cell.angle_gamma   90.00
#
_symmetry.space_group_name_H-M   'P 1'
#
loop_
_entity.id
_entity.type
_entity.pdbx_description
1 polymer ?
#
loop_
_entity_poly.entity_id
_entity_poly.type
_entity_poly.pdbx_seq_one_letter_code
_entity_poly.pdbx_strand_id
1 'polypeptide(L)'
;MDDPDQGFAAAVEFPTDANVTRAIIGLVRARDVHLTASAAGFVAADGNFSILNGGAGPVLANGSVTIRNGGCGPLVANGDVSIENGGSQVVVASGGATIGPRAFVGVVVSPNVTVEDGGRVLVSSPLALAVGAGAGVAVALLSRLMRRR
;
A
#
# COMPACT_ATOMS: atom_id res chain seq x y z
N MET A 1 3.86 -21.84 -20.68
CA MET A 1 4.14 -20.50 -20.16
C MET A 1 2.82 -19.78 -19.97
N ASP A 2 2.47 -19.53 -18.74
CA ASP A 2 1.16 -18.94 -18.45
C ASP A 2 1.16 -17.47 -18.79
N ASP A 3 0.21 -17.06 -19.62
CA ASP A 3 0.00 -15.67 -19.96
C ASP A 3 -0.61 -14.95 -18.74
N PRO A 4 0.06 -13.93 -18.16
CA PRO A 4 -0.48 -13.24 -17.00
C PRO A 4 -1.79 -12.50 -17.28
N ASP A 5 -2.16 -12.35 -18.54
CA ASP A 5 -3.40 -11.71 -18.94
C ASP A 5 -4.62 -12.64 -18.85
N GLN A 6 -4.44 -13.89 -18.51
CA GLN A 6 -5.53 -14.88 -18.55
C GLN A 6 -5.82 -15.55 -17.22
N GLY A 7 -6.40 -14.83 -16.29
CA GLY A 7 -7.03 -15.47 -15.16
C GLY A 7 -6.23 -15.39 -13.86
N PHE A 8 -6.23 -16.47 -13.09
CA PHE A 8 -5.65 -16.53 -11.77
C PHE A 8 -4.24 -17.14 -11.81
N ALA A 9 -3.31 -16.44 -11.19
CA ALA A 9 -1.96 -16.95 -10.94
C ALA A 9 -1.65 -16.89 -9.44
N ALA A 10 -1.11 -17.97 -8.87
CA ALA A 10 -0.80 -18.04 -7.44
C ALA A 10 0.35 -17.10 -7.05
N ALA A 11 1.41 -17.08 -7.84
CA ALA A 11 2.56 -16.20 -7.63
C ALA A 11 3.23 -15.91 -8.96
N VAL A 12 3.61 -14.65 -9.15
CA VAL A 12 4.32 -14.23 -10.36
C VAL A 12 5.53 -13.39 -9.96
N GLU A 13 6.67 -13.78 -10.43
CA GLU A 13 7.91 -13.07 -10.22
C GLU A 13 8.47 -12.60 -11.57
N PHE A 14 8.74 -11.30 -11.66
CA PHE A 14 9.28 -10.70 -12.87
C PHE A 14 10.66 -10.11 -12.59
N PRO A 15 11.66 -10.36 -13.45
CA PRO A 15 13.00 -9.79 -13.24
C PRO A 15 13.05 -8.28 -13.49
N THR A 16 12.08 -7.73 -14.20
CA THR A 16 11.98 -6.31 -14.51
C THR A 16 10.62 -5.77 -14.09
N ASP A 17 9.84 -5.30 -15.02
CA ASP A 17 8.56 -4.67 -14.75
C ASP A 17 7.41 -5.68 -14.92
N ALA A 18 6.46 -5.62 -14.05
CA ALA A 18 5.23 -6.41 -14.14
C ALA A 18 4.07 -5.52 -14.54
N ASN A 19 3.55 -5.77 -15.72
CA ASN A 19 2.30 -5.16 -16.20
C ASN A 19 1.20 -6.21 -16.14
N VAL A 20 0.30 -6.05 -15.21
CA VAL A 20 -0.80 -7.00 -15.02
C VAL A 20 -2.11 -6.33 -15.42
N THR A 21 -2.80 -6.93 -16.37
CA THR A 21 -4.06 -6.42 -16.89
C THR A 21 -5.13 -7.51 -16.82
N ARG A 22 -6.26 -7.18 -16.20
CA ARG A 22 -7.44 -8.06 -16.09
C ARG A 22 -7.12 -9.44 -15.51
N ALA A 23 -6.29 -9.50 -14.49
CA ALA A 23 -5.89 -10.74 -13.85
C ALA A 23 -6.04 -10.67 -12.34
N ILE A 24 -6.08 -11.83 -11.72
CA ILE A 24 -6.02 -11.99 -10.27
C ILE A 24 -4.78 -12.80 -9.95
N ILE A 25 -3.90 -12.22 -9.13
CA ILE A 25 -2.61 -12.83 -8.79
C ILE A 25 -2.49 -12.89 -7.26
N GLY A 26 -2.07 -14.03 -6.73
CA GLY A 26 -1.85 -14.16 -5.29
C GLY A 26 -0.66 -13.37 -4.79
N LEU A 27 0.48 -13.49 -5.49
CA LEU A 27 1.71 -12.79 -5.13
C LEU A 27 2.35 -12.19 -6.38
N VAL A 28 2.71 -10.91 -6.31
CA VAL A 28 3.47 -10.24 -7.37
C VAL A 28 4.79 -9.74 -6.79
N ARG A 29 5.88 -10.07 -7.45
CA ARG A 29 7.19 -9.54 -7.12
C ARG A 29 7.91 -9.12 -8.39
N ALA A 30 8.26 -7.84 -8.48
CA ALA A 30 8.94 -7.28 -9.63
C ALA A 30 9.66 -5.99 -9.25
N ARG A 31 10.41 -5.41 -10.17
CA ARG A 31 11.01 -4.08 -9.97
C ARG A 31 9.91 -3.03 -9.92
N ASP A 32 9.22 -2.85 -11.02
CA ASP A 32 8.08 -1.95 -11.10
C ASP A 32 6.82 -2.76 -11.36
N VAL A 33 5.75 -2.47 -10.65
CA VAL A 33 4.49 -3.20 -10.76
C VAL A 33 3.39 -2.24 -11.19
N HIS A 34 2.70 -2.59 -12.26
CA HIS A 34 1.54 -1.86 -12.75
C HIS A 34 0.33 -2.79 -12.82
N LEU A 35 -0.68 -2.51 -12.03
CA LEU A 35 -1.93 -3.24 -12.04
C LEU A 35 -3.01 -2.42 -12.74
N THR A 36 -3.58 -2.95 -13.82
CA THR A 36 -4.69 -2.33 -14.55
C THR A 36 -5.88 -3.27 -14.55
N ALA A 37 -6.99 -2.84 -14.00
CA ALA A 37 -8.21 -3.65 -13.88
C ALA A 37 -7.91 -5.04 -13.27
N SER A 38 -7.04 -5.09 -12.28
CA SER A 38 -6.50 -6.34 -11.73
C SER A 38 -6.52 -6.33 -10.21
N ALA A 39 -6.39 -7.52 -9.64
CA ALA A 39 -6.28 -7.68 -8.20
C ALA A 39 -5.05 -8.51 -7.83
N ALA A 40 -4.38 -8.14 -6.76
CA ALA A 40 -3.25 -8.88 -6.23
C ALA A 40 -3.43 -9.13 -4.73
N GLY A 41 -3.06 -10.31 -4.28
CA GLY A 41 -3.10 -10.64 -2.85
C GLY A 41 -1.99 -9.96 -2.07
N PHE A 42 -0.77 -10.05 -2.56
CA PHE A 42 0.39 -9.39 -1.97
C PHE A 42 1.28 -8.85 -3.08
N VAL A 43 1.82 -7.65 -2.87
CA VAL A 43 2.71 -7.02 -3.85
C VAL A 43 4.02 -6.62 -3.18
N ALA A 44 5.13 -7.02 -3.78
CA ALA A 44 6.46 -6.56 -3.42
C ALA A 44 7.12 -5.95 -4.66
N ALA A 45 7.28 -4.64 -4.66
CA ALA A 45 7.93 -3.91 -5.75
C ALA A 45 9.27 -3.36 -5.27
N ASP A 46 10.34 -3.68 -5.98
CA ASP A 46 11.66 -3.13 -5.67
C ASP A 46 11.80 -1.67 -6.13
N GLY A 47 10.93 -1.20 -6.98
CA GLY A 47 10.83 0.17 -7.44
C GLY A 47 9.43 0.73 -7.20
N ASN A 48 8.77 1.18 -8.24
CA ASN A 48 7.48 1.83 -8.17
C ASN A 48 6.32 0.85 -8.26
N PHE A 49 5.21 1.25 -7.68
CA PHE A 49 3.96 0.49 -7.74
C PHE A 49 2.82 1.40 -8.17
N SER A 50 1.99 0.92 -9.08
CA SER A 50 0.86 1.68 -9.59
C SER A 50 -0.38 0.80 -9.74
N ILE A 51 -1.51 1.31 -9.30
CA ILE A 51 -2.83 0.69 -9.52
C ILE A 51 -3.70 1.64 -10.33
N LEU A 52 -4.31 1.11 -11.38
CA LEU A 52 -5.35 1.77 -12.14
C LEU A 52 -6.56 0.84 -12.24
N ASN A 53 -7.66 1.21 -11.59
CA ASN A 53 -8.90 0.41 -11.53
C ASN A 53 -8.67 -1.00 -10.98
N GLY A 54 -8.19 -1.10 -9.75
CA GLY A 54 -7.94 -2.42 -9.18
C GLY A 54 -7.70 -2.38 -7.68
N GLY A 55 -7.19 -3.48 -7.16
CA GLY A 55 -6.93 -3.59 -5.73
C GLY A 55 -5.74 -4.47 -5.42
N ALA A 56 -5.20 -4.26 -4.25
CA ALA A 56 -4.14 -5.09 -3.72
C ALA A 56 -4.33 -5.32 -2.22
N GLY A 57 -3.82 -6.42 -1.72
CA GLY A 57 -3.67 -6.62 -0.30
C GLY A 57 -2.49 -5.81 0.23
N PRO A 58 -1.69 -6.35 1.13
CA PRO A 58 -0.49 -5.66 1.60
C PRO A 58 0.48 -5.32 0.46
N VAL A 59 1.03 -4.11 0.48
CA VAL A 59 1.97 -3.63 -0.55
C VAL A 59 3.25 -3.16 0.12
N LEU A 60 4.37 -3.66 -0.39
CA LEU A 60 5.70 -3.17 -0.04
C LEU A 60 6.36 -2.63 -1.30
N ALA A 61 6.72 -1.36 -1.31
CA ALA A 61 7.38 -0.72 -2.44
C ALA A 61 8.61 0.06 -1.97
N ASN A 62 9.73 -0.12 -2.65
CA ASN A 62 10.94 0.65 -2.38
C ASN A 62 10.94 2.03 -3.05
N GLY A 63 10.10 2.23 -4.04
CA GLY A 63 9.92 3.50 -4.73
C GLY A 63 8.62 4.19 -4.36
N SER A 64 8.04 4.87 -5.32
CA SER A 64 6.79 5.59 -5.16
C SER A 64 5.58 4.72 -5.46
N VAL A 65 4.45 5.05 -4.86
CA VAL A 65 3.20 4.34 -5.05
C VAL A 65 2.14 5.31 -5.55
N THR A 66 1.44 4.92 -6.61
CA THR A 66 0.32 5.68 -7.17
C THR A 66 -0.91 4.78 -7.25
N ILE A 67 -2.00 5.22 -6.66
CA ILE A 67 -3.28 4.50 -6.70
C ILE A 67 -4.33 5.40 -7.31
N ARG A 68 -4.95 4.93 -8.40
CA ARG A 68 -6.06 5.61 -9.06
C ARG A 68 -7.24 4.67 -9.22
N ASN A 69 -8.38 5.07 -8.70
CA ASN A 69 -9.61 4.29 -8.76
C ASN A 69 -9.42 2.87 -8.21
N GLY A 70 -8.85 2.76 -7.02
CA GLY A 70 -8.59 1.47 -6.43
C GLY A 70 -8.23 1.57 -4.97
N GLY A 71 -7.83 0.45 -4.40
CA GLY A 71 -7.47 0.40 -3.00
C GLY A 71 -6.43 -0.64 -2.70
N CYS A 72 -5.83 -0.51 -1.54
CA CYS A 72 -4.95 -1.53 -1.01
C CYS A 72 -5.14 -1.66 0.50
N GLY A 73 -4.64 -2.75 1.03
CA GLY A 73 -4.53 -2.95 2.47
C GLY A 73 -3.39 -2.09 3.04
N PRO A 74 -2.65 -2.62 4.00
CA PRO A 74 -1.48 -1.91 4.52
C PRO A 74 -0.44 -1.66 3.41
N LEU A 75 0.08 -0.44 3.35
CA LEU A 75 1.02 -0.02 2.32
C LEU A 75 2.25 0.59 2.97
N VAL A 76 3.42 0.10 2.58
CA VAL A 76 4.70 0.65 3.01
C VAL A 76 5.51 1.04 1.76
N ALA A 77 5.90 2.30 1.68
CA ALA A 77 6.68 2.83 0.57
C ALA A 77 7.88 3.63 1.08
N ASN A 78 9.02 3.45 0.46
CA ASN A 78 10.20 4.27 0.74
C ASN A 78 10.20 5.61 -0.02
N GLY A 79 9.36 5.74 -1.03
CA GLY A 79 9.18 6.98 -1.79
C GLY A 79 7.90 7.71 -1.41
N ASP A 80 7.34 8.40 -2.38
CA ASP A 80 6.10 9.14 -2.21
C ASP A 80 4.88 8.24 -2.46
N VAL A 81 3.79 8.55 -1.80
CA VAL A 81 2.51 7.86 -2.02
C VAL A 81 1.48 8.87 -2.48
N SER A 82 0.78 8.54 -3.56
CA SER A 82 -0.32 9.33 -4.08
C SER A 82 -1.55 8.44 -4.25
N ILE A 83 -2.67 8.83 -3.67
CA ILE A 83 -3.93 8.10 -3.75
C ILE A 83 -5.00 9.03 -4.28
N GLU A 84 -5.60 8.65 -5.40
CA GLU A 84 -6.73 9.36 -6.02
C GLU A 84 -7.92 8.41 -6.18
N ASN A 85 -9.10 8.82 -5.72
CA ASN A 85 -10.33 8.03 -5.85
C ASN A 85 -10.18 6.60 -5.34
N GLY A 86 -9.69 6.44 -4.12
CA GLY A 86 -9.46 5.10 -3.59
C GLY A 86 -9.18 5.13 -2.11
N GLY A 87 -8.65 4.03 -1.61
CA GLY A 87 -8.40 3.94 -0.19
C GLY A 87 -7.28 2.99 0.20
N SER A 88 -6.80 3.20 1.40
CA SER A 88 -5.84 2.31 2.06
C SER A 88 -6.14 2.28 3.55
N GLN A 89 -5.89 1.16 4.17
CA GLN A 89 -6.06 1.05 5.62
C GLN A 89 -4.96 1.81 6.36
N VAL A 90 -3.73 1.54 6.00
CA VAL A 90 -2.55 2.16 6.62
C VAL A 90 -1.56 2.51 5.52
N VAL A 91 -1.03 3.71 5.57
CA VAL A 91 0.02 4.16 4.65
C VAL A 91 1.23 4.59 5.46
N VAL A 92 2.36 3.97 5.18
CA VAL A 92 3.65 4.38 5.73
C VAL A 92 4.53 4.80 4.55
N ALA A 93 4.88 6.07 4.48
CA ALA A 93 5.70 6.61 3.41
C ALA A 93 6.91 7.35 4.00
N SER A 94 8.10 7.01 3.52
CA SER A 94 9.31 7.74 3.91
C SER A 94 9.46 9.08 3.20
N GLY A 95 8.82 9.21 2.04
CA GLY A 95 8.66 10.48 1.32
C GLY A 95 7.39 11.21 1.75
N GLY A 96 6.72 11.87 0.82
CA GLY A 96 5.45 12.53 1.05
C GLY A 96 4.26 11.61 0.80
N ALA A 97 3.13 11.91 1.41
CA ALA A 97 1.87 11.24 1.12
C ALA A 97 0.85 12.29 0.65
N THR A 98 0.32 12.11 -0.55
CA THR A 98 -0.74 12.96 -1.11
C THR A 98 -2.04 12.17 -1.16
N ILE A 99 -3.03 12.64 -0.44
CA ILE A 99 -4.36 12.03 -0.40
C ILE A 99 -5.26 12.91 -1.27
N GLY A 100 -5.55 12.44 -2.46
CA GLY A 100 -6.34 13.17 -3.45
C GLY A 100 -7.82 13.21 -3.14
N PRO A 101 -8.61 13.86 -4.02
CA PRO A 101 -10.06 13.95 -3.85
C PRO A 101 -10.68 12.55 -3.87
N ARG A 102 -11.69 12.34 -3.05
CA ARG A 102 -12.41 11.06 -2.89
C ARG A 102 -11.53 9.91 -2.41
N ALA A 103 -10.36 10.20 -1.88
CA ALA A 103 -9.52 9.19 -1.27
C ALA A 103 -9.79 9.09 0.24
N PHE A 104 -9.70 7.88 0.74
CA PHE A 104 -9.88 7.60 2.16
C PHE A 104 -8.70 6.79 2.68
N VAL A 105 -8.07 7.27 3.73
CA VAL A 105 -6.97 6.54 4.37
C VAL A 105 -7.24 6.50 5.87
N GLY A 106 -7.11 5.32 6.45
CA GLY A 106 -7.28 5.14 7.88
C GLY A 106 -6.15 5.83 8.66
N VAL A 107 -4.93 5.40 8.47
CA VAL A 107 -3.75 5.93 9.16
C VAL A 107 -2.68 6.28 8.14
N VAL A 108 -2.10 7.48 8.26
CA VAL A 108 -0.97 7.92 7.43
C VAL A 108 0.21 8.25 8.33
N VAL A 109 1.34 7.61 8.07
CA VAL A 109 2.63 7.94 8.69
C VAL A 109 3.58 8.40 7.61
N SER A 110 3.84 9.69 7.56
CA SER A 110 4.69 10.30 6.55
C SER A 110 5.23 11.63 7.09
N PRO A 111 6.46 12.02 6.73
CA PRO A 111 6.98 13.34 7.15
C PRO A 111 6.20 14.51 6.53
N ASN A 112 5.63 14.32 5.34
CA ASN A 112 4.83 15.33 4.66
C ASN A 112 3.51 14.73 4.18
N VAL A 113 2.42 15.17 4.76
CA VAL A 113 1.08 14.70 4.37
C VAL A 113 0.32 15.86 3.76
N THR A 114 -0.12 15.69 2.53
CA THR A 114 -0.98 16.63 1.81
C THR A 114 -2.34 15.98 1.58
N VAL A 115 -3.39 16.59 2.07
CA VAL A 115 -4.76 16.13 1.83
C VAL A 115 -5.44 17.16 0.96
N GLU A 116 -5.84 16.74 -0.24
CA GLU A 116 -6.57 17.60 -1.17
C GLU A 116 -8.06 17.69 -0.80
N ASP A 117 -8.75 18.67 -1.35
CA ASP A 117 -10.18 18.86 -1.09
C ASP A 117 -10.98 17.60 -1.41
N GLY A 118 -11.71 17.09 -0.44
CA GLY A 118 -12.48 15.86 -0.56
C GLY A 118 -11.74 14.60 -0.11
N GLY A 119 -10.44 14.67 0.14
CA GLY A 119 -9.69 13.59 0.74
C GLY A 119 -9.99 13.44 2.24
N ARG A 120 -9.94 12.22 2.74
CA ARG A 120 -10.20 11.92 4.14
C ARG A 120 -9.10 11.06 4.73
N VAL A 121 -8.58 11.51 5.85
CA VAL A 121 -7.62 10.78 6.65
C VAL A 121 -8.12 10.76 8.08
N LEU A 122 -8.24 9.58 8.67
CA LEU A 122 -8.68 9.46 10.07
C LEU A 122 -7.59 9.88 11.04
N VAL A 123 -6.35 9.46 10.77
CA VAL A 123 -5.20 9.78 11.61
C VAL A 123 -4.04 10.23 10.72
N SER A 124 -3.64 11.48 10.84
CA SER A 124 -2.51 12.03 10.10
C SER A 124 -1.21 12.00 10.91
N SER A 125 -0.10 12.33 10.27
CA SER A 125 1.25 12.16 10.81
C SER A 125 1.50 12.57 12.27
N PRO A 126 1.13 13.77 12.73
CA PRO A 126 1.38 14.14 14.13
C PRO A 126 0.57 13.29 15.12
N LEU A 127 -0.67 12.99 14.75
CA LEU A 127 -1.55 12.12 15.52
C LEU A 127 -1.14 10.65 15.38
N ALA A 128 -0.71 10.23 14.19
CA ALA A 128 -0.24 8.88 13.95
C ALA A 128 1.02 8.55 14.75
N LEU A 129 1.89 9.52 14.95
CA LEU A 129 3.08 9.35 15.77
C LEU A 129 2.70 9.09 17.24
N ALA A 130 1.73 9.83 17.76
CA ALA A 130 1.21 9.65 19.12
C ALA A 130 0.48 8.30 19.27
N VAL A 131 -0.36 7.94 18.30
CA VAL A 131 -1.06 6.65 18.28
C VAL A 131 -0.08 5.49 18.08
N GLY A 132 0.91 5.67 17.19
CA GLY A 132 1.95 4.68 16.96
C GLY A 132 2.83 4.44 18.17
N ALA A 133 3.21 5.48 18.91
CA ALA A 133 3.94 5.36 20.16
C ALA A 133 3.11 4.63 21.22
N GLY A 134 1.83 4.97 21.36
CA GLY A 134 0.90 4.29 22.26
C GLY A 134 0.70 2.82 21.89
N ALA A 135 0.49 2.53 20.61
CA ALA A 135 0.36 1.16 20.12
C ALA A 135 1.65 0.36 20.30
N GLY A 136 2.81 0.96 20.06
CA GLY A 136 4.11 0.34 20.29
C GLY A 136 4.32 -0.03 21.75
N VAL A 137 3.96 0.83 22.69
CA VAL A 137 4.01 0.57 24.12
C VAL A 137 3.05 -0.57 24.49
N ALA A 138 1.83 -0.56 23.95
CA ALA A 138 0.85 -1.63 24.20
C ALA A 138 1.35 -2.98 23.70
N VAL A 139 1.94 -3.05 22.52
CA VAL A 139 2.53 -4.28 21.97
C VAL A 139 3.69 -4.74 22.81
N ALA A 140 4.57 -3.83 23.24
CA ALA A 140 5.69 -4.15 24.12
C ALA A 140 5.23 -4.73 25.46
N LEU A 141 4.20 -4.14 26.06
CA LEU A 141 3.61 -4.63 27.31
C LEU A 141 2.98 -6.02 27.14
N LEU A 142 2.23 -6.23 26.04
CA LEU A 142 1.63 -7.51 25.74
C LEU A 142 2.68 -8.59 25.51
N SER A 143 3.75 -8.31 24.80
CA SER A 143 4.83 -9.24 24.57
C SER A 143 5.55 -9.61 25.86
N ARG A 144 5.68 -8.65 26.76
CA ARG A 144 6.28 -8.87 28.08
C ARG A 144 5.41 -9.76 28.97
N LEU A 145 4.10 -9.58 28.92
CA LEU A 145 3.14 -10.42 29.64
C LEU A 145 3.14 -11.86 29.10
N MET A 146 3.21 -12.04 27.79
CA MET A 146 3.27 -13.36 27.18
C MET A 146 4.58 -14.11 27.49
N ARG A 147 5.68 -13.40 27.68
CA ARG A 147 6.95 -14.01 28.07
C ARG A 147 6.98 -14.48 29.53
N ARG A 148 6.11 -13.94 30.37
CA ARG A 148 6.02 -14.33 31.79
C ARG A 148 5.12 -15.55 32.03
N ARG A 149 4.46 -16.00 30.99
CA ARG A 149 3.68 -17.24 31.01
C ARG A 149 4.52 -18.36 30.36
#